data_b50c5b5ab8d57218d09cd35bf07c3803
#
_entry.id   b50c5b5ab8d57218d09cd35bf07c3803
#
_cell.length_a   1.000
_cell.length_b   1.000
_cell.length_c   1.000
_cell.angle_alpha   90.00
_cell.angle_beta   90.00
_cell.angle_gamma   90.00
#
_symmetry.space_group_name_H-M   'P 1'
#
loop_
_entity.id
_entity.type
_entity.pdbx_description
1 polymer ?
#
loop_
_entity_poly.entity_id
_entity_poly.type
_entity_poly.pdbx_seq_one_letter_code
_entity_poly.pdbx_strand_id
1 'polypeptide(L)'
;MKNNVKNLIEFIDHSPSCFHVIENARKQFLEHGFMELKEKEYWDLEEGKSYFVTRNGSSIIAFHLPKKDFQGFHIVASHSDSPTYRIKEQPEMSVEKHYTKLNIERYGGMIPETWFDRDRKSVV
;
A
#
# COMPACT_ATOMS: atom_id res chain seq x y z
N MET A 1 4.14 16.88 -17.55
CA MET A 1 2.81 16.72 -16.89
C MET A 1 2.05 15.48 -17.37
N LYS A 2 1.86 15.21 -18.67
CA LYS A 2 1.12 14.00 -19.14
C LYS A 2 1.72 12.67 -18.66
N ASN A 3 3.05 12.56 -18.53
CA ASN A 3 3.71 11.34 -18.07
C ASN A 3 3.42 11.02 -16.57
N ASN A 4 3.40 12.05 -15.71
CA ASN A 4 3.17 11.82 -14.28
C ASN A 4 1.76 11.32 -13.97
N VAL A 5 0.76 11.82 -14.71
CA VAL A 5 -0.63 11.34 -14.58
C VAL A 5 -0.74 9.88 -15.03
N LYS A 6 -0.10 9.52 -16.13
CA LYS A 6 -0.09 8.15 -16.62
C LYS A 6 0.57 7.20 -15.60
N ASN A 7 1.74 7.57 -15.11
CA ASN A 7 2.45 6.78 -14.10
C ASN A 7 1.64 6.62 -12.81
N LEU A 8 0.91 7.65 -12.39
CA LEU A 8 0.02 7.58 -11.23
C LEU A 8 -1.14 6.60 -11.46
N ILE A 9 -1.78 6.66 -12.62
CA ILE A 9 -2.86 5.73 -12.96
C ILE A 9 -2.34 4.29 -12.99
N GLU A 10 -1.21 4.06 -13.64
CA GLU A 10 -0.56 2.73 -13.68
C GLU A 10 -0.21 2.23 -12.28
N PHE A 11 0.30 3.11 -11.40
CA PHE A 11 0.58 2.75 -10.01
C PHE A 11 -0.69 2.33 -9.26
N ILE A 12 -1.78 3.08 -9.43
CA ILE A 12 -3.07 2.79 -8.79
C ILE A 12 -3.63 1.44 -9.32
N ASP A 13 -3.61 1.24 -10.63
CA ASP A 13 -4.14 0.01 -11.26
C ASP A 13 -3.39 -1.26 -10.81
N HIS A 14 -2.08 -1.13 -10.55
CA HIS A 14 -1.25 -2.23 -10.05
C HIS A 14 -1.22 -2.34 -8.52
N SER A 15 -1.97 -1.50 -7.81
CA SER A 15 -1.95 -1.42 -6.34
C SER A 15 -3.34 -1.66 -5.71
N PRO A 16 -3.98 -2.82 -5.93
CA PRO A 16 -5.35 -3.08 -5.46
C PRO A 16 -5.45 -3.29 -3.94
N SER A 17 -4.35 -3.46 -3.22
CA SER A 17 -4.32 -3.57 -1.76
C SER A 17 -3.11 -2.83 -1.18
N CYS A 18 -3.12 -2.58 0.13
CA CYS A 18 -1.99 -1.94 0.82
C CYS A 18 -0.68 -2.71 0.63
N PHE A 19 -0.72 -4.02 0.51
CA PHE A 19 0.47 -4.85 0.25
C PHE A 19 1.05 -4.58 -1.14
N HIS A 20 0.20 -4.46 -2.15
CA HIS A 20 0.62 -4.11 -3.51
C HIS A 20 1.17 -2.68 -3.58
N VAL A 21 0.54 -1.73 -2.86
CA VAL A 21 1.05 -0.35 -2.74
C VAL A 21 2.49 -0.36 -2.23
N ILE A 22 2.75 -1.09 -1.13
CA ILE A 22 4.08 -1.13 -0.53
C ILE A 22 5.10 -1.85 -1.42
N GLU A 23 4.71 -2.96 -2.04
CA GLU A 23 5.61 -3.68 -2.96
C GLU A 23 5.96 -2.85 -4.20
N ASN A 24 5.00 -2.13 -4.78
CA ASN A 24 5.24 -1.25 -5.92
C ASN A 24 6.07 -0.03 -5.52
N ALA A 25 5.82 0.57 -4.35
CA ALA A 25 6.65 1.64 -3.82
C ALA A 25 8.09 1.16 -3.56
N ARG A 26 8.26 -0.04 -2.98
CA ARG A 26 9.55 -0.68 -2.75
C ARG A 26 10.34 -0.82 -4.05
N LYS A 27 9.72 -1.34 -5.12
CA LYS A 27 10.35 -1.45 -6.44
C LYS A 27 10.82 -0.11 -6.97
N GLN A 28 9.96 0.91 -6.89
CA GLN A 28 10.32 2.27 -7.33
C GLN A 28 11.48 2.84 -6.54
N PHE A 29 11.54 2.66 -5.21
CA PHE A 29 12.67 3.12 -4.41
C PHE A 29 13.98 2.43 -4.81
N LEU A 30 13.96 1.13 -5.06
CA LEU A 30 15.14 0.40 -5.55
C LEU A 30 15.60 0.92 -6.92
N GLU A 31 14.69 1.13 -7.85
CA GLU A 31 14.98 1.70 -9.17
C GLU A 31 15.58 3.11 -9.10
N HIS A 32 15.23 3.87 -8.07
CA HIS A 32 15.78 5.20 -7.81
C HIS A 32 17.03 5.21 -6.91
N GLY A 33 17.60 4.04 -6.66
CA GLY A 33 18.88 3.91 -5.94
C GLY A 33 18.77 4.03 -4.42
N PHE A 34 17.58 3.87 -3.84
CA PHE A 34 17.44 3.73 -2.40
C PHE A 34 17.91 2.35 -1.95
N MET A 35 18.51 2.29 -0.78
CA MET A 35 18.96 1.05 -0.15
C MET A 35 17.91 0.55 0.84
N GLU A 36 17.54 -0.72 0.71
CA GLU A 36 16.60 -1.36 1.65
C GLU A 36 17.30 -1.73 2.94
N LEU A 37 16.72 -1.30 4.05
CA LEU A 37 17.15 -1.64 5.40
C LEU A 37 16.22 -2.70 5.98
N LYS A 38 16.78 -3.61 6.77
CA LYS A 38 15.99 -4.56 7.53
C LYS A 38 15.83 -4.08 8.96
N GLU A 39 14.59 -4.02 9.43
CA GLU A 39 14.26 -3.47 10.76
C GLU A 39 15.00 -4.16 11.91
N LYS A 40 15.33 -5.44 11.75
CA LYS A 40 15.99 -6.26 12.79
C LYS A 40 17.52 -6.17 12.78
N GLU A 41 18.09 -5.52 11.77
CA GLU A 41 19.55 -5.41 11.61
C GLU A 41 20.05 -4.06 12.12
N TYR A 42 21.33 -3.99 12.48
CA TYR A 42 21.97 -2.71 12.76
C TYR A 42 22.12 -1.92 11.46
N TRP A 43 21.81 -0.63 11.47
CA TRP A 43 21.87 0.22 10.31
C TRP A 43 23.17 1.02 10.30
N ASP A 44 24.03 0.71 9.35
CA ASP A 44 25.22 1.52 9.04
C ASP A 44 24.83 2.52 7.94
N LEU A 45 24.55 3.75 8.35
CA LEU A 45 23.99 4.77 7.49
C LEU A 45 25.09 5.76 7.04
N GLU A 46 25.16 5.99 5.74
CA GLU A 46 26.10 6.93 5.12
C GLU A 46 25.40 8.25 4.77
N GLU A 47 26.09 9.37 5.00
CA GLU A 47 25.62 10.69 4.59
C GLU A 47 25.42 10.80 3.07
N GLY A 48 24.38 11.49 2.65
CA GLY A 48 24.03 11.67 1.24
C GLY A 48 23.43 10.46 0.57
N LYS A 49 23.11 9.42 1.32
CA LYS A 49 22.42 8.22 0.82
C LYS A 49 20.94 8.25 1.14
N SER A 50 20.19 7.46 0.40
CA SER A 50 18.74 7.28 0.57
C SER A 50 18.42 5.85 0.97
N TYR A 51 17.53 5.70 1.91
CA TYR A 51 17.18 4.42 2.51
C TYR A 51 15.68 4.26 2.62
N PHE A 52 15.23 3.03 2.70
CA PHE A 52 13.87 2.73 3.12
C PHE A 52 13.83 1.44 3.94
N VAL A 53 12.79 1.32 4.74
CA VAL A 53 12.48 0.13 5.54
C VAL A 53 11.00 -0.19 5.40
N THR A 54 10.67 -1.47 5.33
CA THR A 54 9.27 -1.95 5.29
C THR A 54 8.91 -2.70 6.56
N ARG A 55 7.64 -2.63 6.97
CA ARG A 55 7.10 -3.40 8.09
C ARG A 55 5.86 -4.16 7.64
N ASN A 56 5.83 -5.47 7.90
CA ASN A 56 4.71 -6.38 7.60
C ASN A 56 4.22 -6.35 6.14
N GLY A 57 5.02 -5.84 5.19
CA GLY A 57 4.62 -5.66 3.80
C GLY A 57 3.49 -4.65 3.56
N SER A 58 3.05 -3.93 4.59
CA SER A 58 1.92 -2.99 4.54
C SER A 58 2.28 -1.55 4.93
N SER A 59 3.53 -1.32 5.34
CA SER A 59 4.03 0.01 5.70
C SER A 59 5.44 0.20 5.19
N ILE A 60 5.79 1.42 4.82
CA ILE A 60 7.13 1.79 4.36
C ILE A 60 7.50 3.16 4.90
N ILE A 61 8.74 3.33 5.29
CA ILE A 61 9.35 4.61 5.60
C ILE A 61 10.57 4.75 4.71
N ALA A 62 10.63 5.83 3.93
CA ALA A 62 11.78 6.16 3.13
C ALA A 62 12.35 7.51 3.56
N PHE A 63 13.66 7.65 3.56
CA PHE A 63 14.34 8.86 3.99
C PHE A 63 15.66 9.06 3.25
N HIS A 64 16.09 10.31 3.22
CA HIS A 64 17.37 10.71 2.69
C HIS A 64 18.19 11.35 3.80
N LEU A 65 19.44 10.91 3.98
CA LEU A 65 20.39 11.55 4.88
C LEU A 65 21.15 12.65 4.13
N PRO A 66 21.13 13.90 4.62
CA PRO A 66 21.90 14.97 3.99
C PRO A 66 23.40 14.78 4.22
N LYS A 67 24.21 15.44 3.39
CA LYS A 67 25.70 15.45 3.51
C LYS A 67 26.24 16.38 4.61
N LYS A 68 25.37 17.05 5.34
CA LYS A 68 25.73 18.01 6.38
C LYS A 68 24.78 17.85 7.55
N ASP A 69 25.20 18.34 8.72
CA ASP A 69 24.35 18.41 9.89
C ASP A 69 23.00 19.04 9.55
N PHE A 70 21.95 18.39 9.96
CA PHE A 70 20.57 18.85 9.75
C PHE A 70 19.86 19.07 11.09
N GLN A 71 18.96 20.05 11.11
CA GLN A 71 18.27 20.45 12.34
C GLN A 71 16.80 19.97 12.38
N GLY A 72 16.35 19.21 11.38
CA GLY A 72 14.98 18.73 11.34
C GLY A 72 14.67 17.90 10.11
N PHE A 73 13.47 17.38 10.08
CA PHE A 73 12.95 16.55 8.99
C PHE A 73 11.77 17.23 8.31
N HIS A 74 11.73 17.16 6.98
CA HIS A 74 10.51 17.41 6.23
C HIS A 74 9.82 16.05 6.03
N ILE A 75 8.62 15.91 6.61
CA ILE A 75 7.90 14.63 6.61
C ILE A 75 6.66 14.75 5.72
N VAL A 76 6.52 13.81 4.79
CA VAL A 76 5.29 13.58 4.04
C VAL A 76 4.75 12.22 4.47
N ALA A 77 3.50 12.16 4.88
CA ALA A 77 2.86 10.93 5.32
C ALA A 77 1.51 10.75 4.60
N SER A 78 1.21 9.50 4.26
CA SER A 78 -0.08 9.10 3.72
C SER A 78 -0.40 7.67 4.15
N HIS A 79 -1.68 7.28 4.04
CA HIS A 79 -2.06 5.89 4.21
C HIS A 79 -1.89 5.12 2.89
N SER A 80 -1.72 3.80 2.97
CA SER A 80 -1.55 2.89 1.83
C SER A 80 -2.75 2.00 1.56
N ASP A 81 -3.78 2.05 2.39
CA ASP A 81 -5.01 1.27 2.26
C ASP A 81 -6.14 2.08 1.60
N SER A 82 -7.20 1.38 1.24
CA SER A 82 -8.43 1.99 0.68
C SER A 82 -9.64 1.37 1.32
N PRO A 83 -10.77 2.09 1.44
CA PRO A 83 -12.04 1.51 1.86
C PRO A 83 -12.46 0.37 0.92
N THR A 84 -12.89 -0.74 1.51
CA THR A 84 -13.27 -1.95 0.76
C THR A 84 -14.23 -2.82 1.57
N TYR A 85 -14.71 -3.90 0.95
CA TYR A 85 -15.30 -5.02 1.67
C TYR A 85 -14.25 -6.10 1.91
N ARG A 86 -14.11 -6.53 3.16
CA ARG A 86 -13.25 -7.66 3.54
C ARG A 86 -14.09 -8.93 3.65
N ILE A 87 -13.57 -10.01 3.11
CA ILE A 87 -14.14 -11.34 3.27
C ILE A 87 -13.79 -11.84 4.67
N LYS A 88 -14.79 -12.32 5.42
CA LYS A 88 -14.60 -12.88 6.76
C LYS A 88 -14.01 -14.28 6.74
N GLU A 89 -13.53 -14.77 7.90
CA GLU A 89 -12.92 -16.09 8.06
C GLU A 89 -13.86 -17.24 7.62
N GLN A 90 -15.18 -17.09 7.80
CA GLN A 90 -16.18 -17.98 7.24
C GLN A 90 -16.82 -17.31 6.02
N PRO A 91 -16.23 -17.49 4.83
CA PRO A 91 -16.54 -16.68 3.67
C PRO A 91 -17.88 -17.01 3.02
N GLU A 92 -18.37 -18.21 3.20
CA GLU A 92 -19.58 -18.70 2.52
C GLU A 92 -20.78 -18.73 3.45
N MET A 93 -21.88 -18.21 2.97
CA MET A 93 -23.19 -18.26 3.63
C MET A 93 -24.22 -18.90 2.70
N SER A 94 -24.75 -20.05 3.08
CA SER A 94 -25.87 -20.65 2.35
C SER A 94 -27.17 -19.92 2.68
N VAL A 95 -27.94 -19.54 1.66
CA VAL A 95 -29.21 -18.87 1.77
C VAL A 95 -30.26 -19.69 1.01
N GLU A 96 -31.34 -20.05 1.71
CA GLU A 96 -32.47 -20.82 1.16
C GLU A 96 -32.08 -22.12 0.44
N LYS A 97 -30.90 -22.67 0.74
CA LYS A 97 -30.32 -23.87 0.11
C LYS A 97 -30.06 -23.75 -1.40
N HIS A 98 -30.26 -22.56 -1.99
CA HIS A 98 -30.12 -22.32 -3.43
C HIS A 98 -29.06 -21.29 -3.77
N TYR A 99 -28.65 -20.45 -2.81
CA TYR A 99 -27.69 -19.39 -3.04
C TYR A 99 -26.52 -19.49 -2.07
N THR A 100 -25.34 -19.20 -2.57
CA THR A 100 -24.15 -18.96 -1.76
C THR A 100 -23.82 -17.47 -1.81
N LYS A 101 -23.77 -16.82 -0.65
CA LYS A 101 -23.37 -15.42 -0.51
C LYS A 101 -21.99 -15.34 0.13
N LEU A 102 -21.22 -14.32 -0.24
CA LEU A 102 -20.00 -13.99 0.48
C LEU A 102 -20.33 -13.30 1.81
N ASN A 103 -19.73 -13.79 2.87
CA ASN A 103 -19.77 -13.16 4.19
C ASN A 103 -18.69 -12.08 4.24
N ILE A 104 -19.12 -10.84 4.24
CA ILE A 104 -18.25 -9.68 4.15
C ILE A 104 -18.47 -8.69 5.29
N GLU A 105 -17.47 -7.86 5.54
CA GLU A 105 -17.56 -6.72 6.45
C GLU A 105 -17.02 -5.45 5.78
N ARG A 106 -17.49 -4.30 6.24
CA ARG A 106 -16.94 -3.02 5.80
C ARG A 106 -15.56 -2.81 6.40
N TYR A 107 -14.64 -2.35 5.57
CA TYR A 107 -13.32 -1.89 5.98
C TYR A 107 -13.14 -0.43 5.58
N GLY A 108 -12.87 0.43 6.58
CA GLY A 108 -12.71 1.87 6.40
C GLY A 108 -14.00 2.65 6.15
N GLY A 109 -13.86 3.95 5.93
CA GLY A 109 -14.97 4.88 5.66
C GLY A 109 -15.37 4.89 4.20
N MET A 110 -16.16 3.91 3.79
CA MET A 110 -16.62 3.80 2.40
C MET A 110 -17.98 4.44 2.19
N ILE A 111 -18.26 4.87 0.97
CA ILE A 111 -19.56 5.30 0.48
C ILE A 111 -20.23 4.10 -0.19
N PRO A 112 -21.20 3.40 0.47
CA PRO A 112 -21.73 2.12 -0.03
C PRO A 112 -22.39 2.24 -1.40
N GLU A 113 -23.03 3.35 -1.70
CA GLU A 113 -23.79 3.58 -2.93
C GLU A 113 -22.90 3.45 -4.18
N THR A 114 -21.62 3.77 -4.08
CA THR A 114 -20.68 3.63 -5.20
C THR A 114 -20.31 2.17 -5.51
N TRP A 115 -20.74 1.24 -4.65
CA TRP A 115 -20.44 -0.18 -4.77
C TRP A 115 -21.60 -0.99 -5.37
N PHE A 116 -22.78 -0.41 -5.50
CA PHE A 116 -23.94 -1.08 -6.08
C PHE A 116 -23.84 -1.15 -7.60
N ASP A 117 -24.48 -2.15 -8.18
CA ASP A 117 -24.61 -2.37 -9.63
C ASP A 117 -23.28 -2.44 -10.40
N ARG A 118 -22.20 -2.85 -9.72
CA ARG A 118 -20.89 -3.01 -10.33
C ARG A 118 -20.35 -4.41 -10.09
N ASP A 119 -19.73 -4.96 -11.14
CA ASP A 119 -18.94 -6.17 -11.00
C ASP A 119 -17.77 -5.94 -10.05
N ARG A 120 -17.57 -6.88 -9.13
CA ARG A 120 -16.51 -6.80 -8.11
C ARG A 120 -15.63 -8.03 -8.19
N LYS A 121 -14.33 -7.80 -8.08
CA LYS A 121 -13.32 -8.86 -8.05
C LYS A 121 -12.67 -8.91 -6.70
N SER A 122 -12.44 -10.13 -6.20
CA SER A 122 -11.59 -10.35 -5.04
C SER A 122 -10.13 -10.42 -5.50
N VAL A 123 -9.25 -9.82 -4.73
CA VAL A 123 -7.81 -9.96 -4.89
C VAL A 123 -7.34 -11.01 -3.88
N VAL A 124 -6.78 -12.07 -4.38
CA VAL A 124 -6.23 -13.19 -3.60
C VAL A 124 -4.72 -13.15 -3.67
#